data_04e0fb17b678b7e1b78e0fa32efd87de
#
_entry.id   04e0fb17b678b7e1b78e0fa32efd87de
#
_cell.length_a   1.000
_cell.length_b   1.000
_cell.length_c   1.000
_cell.angle_alpha   90.00
_cell.angle_beta   90.00
_cell.angle_gamma   90.00
#
_symmetry.space_group_name_H-M   'P 1'
#
loop_
_entity.id
_entity.type
_entity.pdbx_description
1 polymer ?
#
loop_
_entity_poly.entity_id
_entity_poly.type
_entity_poly.pdbx_seq_one_letter_code
_entity_poly.pdbx_strand_id
1 'polypeptide(L)'
;RVHFLKTNELLQEKLNELDFIYDSSIKKLKNDYKEDIGYYINNKIIEFPITIMDAYLFTYMKVKEEKIISLFKDILKYSRKENTEFNIISLLWHDNVLKMKGGRMYPKILEFLSTQDDVQMCKGIDLATIIDKKGSKLN
;
A
#
# COMPACT_ATOMS: atom_id res chain seq x y z
N ARG A 1 -8.49 7.50 -2.94
CA ARG A 1 -7.16 8.12 -2.78
C ARG A 1 -7.19 9.56 -3.20
N VAL A 2 -6.66 10.46 -2.38
CA VAL A 2 -6.60 11.89 -2.69
C VAL A 2 -5.39 12.25 -3.54
N HIS A 3 -5.56 13.32 -4.34
CA HIS A 3 -4.49 13.81 -5.21
C HIS A 3 -3.29 14.33 -4.40
N PHE A 4 -2.08 13.98 -4.79
CA PHE A 4 -0.83 14.28 -4.09
C PHE A 4 -0.76 13.81 -2.62
N LEU A 5 -1.62 12.89 -2.20
CA LEU A 5 -1.71 12.40 -0.82
C LEU A 5 -1.93 13.53 0.21
N LYS A 6 -2.59 14.62 -0.21
CA LYS A 6 -2.91 15.75 0.67
C LYS A 6 -4.20 15.43 1.43
N THR A 7 -4.08 14.88 2.60
CA THR A 7 -5.20 14.58 3.50
C THR A 7 -5.24 15.54 4.69
N ASN A 8 -6.42 15.75 5.26
CA ASN A 8 -6.65 16.50 6.49
C ASN A 8 -7.90 15.96 7.21
N GLU A 9 -8.17 16.43 8.41
CA GLU A 9 -9.30 15.99 9.22
C GLU A 9 -10.65 16.20 8.51
N LEU A 10 -10.86 17.38 7.92
CA LEU A 10 -12.10 17.70 7.20
C LEU A 10 -12.37 16.71 6.05
N LEU A 11 -11.34 16.33 5.31
CA LEU A 11 -11.47 15.32 4.24
C LEU A 11 -11.88 13.98 4.81
N GLN A 12 -11.30 13.56 5.93
CA GLN A 12 -11.64 12.29 6.59
C GLN A 12 -13.09 12.29 7.08
N GLU A 13 -13.56 13.42 7.65
CA GLU A 13 -14.97 13.60 8.02
C GLU A 13 -15.88 13.45 6.80
N LYS A 14 -15.55 14.10 5.68
CA LYS A 14 -16.33 14.00 4.45
C LYS A 14 -16.35 12.60 3.84
N LEU A 15 -15.25 11.88 3.88
CA LEU A 15 -15.21 10.48 3.44
C LEU A 15 -16.14 9.60 4.30
N ASN A 16 -16.18 9.84 5.61
CA ASN A 16 -17.10 9.14 6.52
C ASN A 16 -18.57 9.49 6.23
N GLU A 17 -18.90 10.76 6.00
CA GLU A 17 -20.24 11.23 5.65
C GLU A 17 -20.76 10.63 4.33
N LEU A 18 -19.84 10.37 3.38
CA LEU A 18 -20.15 9.81 2.07
C LEU A 18 -20.08 8.28 2.02
N ASP A 19 -20.03 7.63 3.19
CA ASP A 19 -20.01 6.16 3.34
C ASP A 19 -18.87 5.46 2.57
N PHE A 20 -17.71 6.12 2.45
CA PHE A 20 -16.52 5.43 1.96
C PHE A 20 -16.08 4.37 2.96
N ILE A 21 -15.87 3.14 2.49
CA ILE A 21 -15.45 2.03 3.35
C ILE A 21 -13.94 1.92 3.51
N TYR A 22 -13.17 2.43 2.56
CA TYR A 22 -11.71 2.48 2.66
C TYR A 22 -11.10 3.68 1.95
N ASP A 23 -9.91 4.06 2.37
CA ASP A 23 -9.02 5.01 1.69
C ASP A 23 -7.59 4.43 1.62
N SER A 24 -6.74 5.06 0.85
CA SER A 24 -5.32 4.76 0.73
C SER A 24 -4.58 6.03 0.33
N SER A 25 -4.61 7.01 1.20
CA SER A 25 -4.04 8.36 0.95
C SER A 25 -2.88 8.71 1.86
N ILE A 26 -2.55 7.84 2.81
CA ILE A 26 -1.51 8.12 3.81
C ILE A 26 -0.20 7.44 3.44
N LYS A 27 0.87 8.18 3.55
CA LYS A 27 2.26 7.73 3.52
C LYS A 27 3.00 8.39 4.67
N LYS A 28 3.39 7.63 5.67
CA LYS A 28 4.01 8.15 6.89
C LYS A 28 5.41 8.69 6.64
N LEU A 29 6.28 7.89 6.02
CA LEU A 29 7.65 8.27 5.72
C LEU A 29 7.96 8.10 4.22
N LYS A 30 8.51 9.15 3.61
CA LYS A 30 8.84 9.15 2.17
C LYS A 30 10.02 8.24 1.82
N ASN A 31 10.88 7.95 2.76
CA ASN A 31 12.13 7.20 2.60
C ASN A 31 12.12 5.85 3.33
N ASP A 32 10.99 5.42 3.87
CA ASP A 32 10.82 4.13 4.51
C ASP A 32 9.47 3.51 4.14
N TYR A 33 9.28 2.24 4.43
CA TYR A 33 8.08 1.47 4.16
C TYR A 33 7.52 0.74 5.39
N LYS A 34 8.32 0.59 6.44
CA LYS A 34 8.01 -0.31 7.56
C LYS A 34 6.74 0.08 8.30
N GLU A 35 6.56 1.36 8.57
CA GLU A 35 5.40 1.88 9.28
C GLU A 35 4.12 1.91 8.43
N ASP A 36 4.23 1.67 7.12
CA ASP A 36 3.12 1.67 6.18
C ASP A 36 2.66 0.25 5.78
N ILE A 37 3.17 -0.79 6.44
CA ILE A 37 2.70 -2.17 6.26
C ILE A 37 1.47 -2.40 7.14
N GLY A 38 0.43 -3.01 6.58
CA GLY A 38 -0.81 -3.29 7.29
C GLY A 38 -1.94 -2.31 6.97
N TYR A 39 -2.83 -2.13 7.92
CA TYR A 39 -3.95 -1.19 7.85
C TYR A 39 -4.29 -0.67 9.25
N TYR A 40 -5.10 0.37 9.30
CA TYR A 40 -5.74 0.80 10.53
C TYR A 40 -7.15 1.34 10.25
N ILE A 41 -7.97 1.44 11.29
CA ILE A 41 -9.32 1.97 11.16
C ILE A 41 -9.32 3.39 11.71
N ASN A 42 -9.74 4.34 10.88
CA ASN A 42 -9.96 5.73 11.23
C ASN A 42 -11.47 6.02 11.18
N ASN A 43 -12.09 6.14 12.36
CA ASN A 43 -13.55 6.13 12.51
C ASN A 43 -14.15 4.87 11.87
N LYS A 44 -14.85 5.00 10.72
CA LYS A 44 -15.45 3.87 10.00
C LYS A 44 -14.65 3.47 8.75
N ILE A 45 -13.62 4.25 8.40
CA ILE A 45 -12.86 4.06 7.17
C ILE A 45 -11.64 3.18 7.45
N ILE A 46 -11.42 2.19 6.63
CA ILE A 46 -10.22 1.37 6.63
C ILE A 46 -9.16 2.10 5.82
N GLU A 47 -8.09 2.54 6.46
CA GLU A 47 -6.94 3.13 5.77
C GLU A 47 -5.91 2.06 5.45
N PHE A 48 -5.55 1.97 4.17
CA PHE A 48 -4.42 1.19 3.67
C PHE A 48 -3.25 2.13 3.36
N PRO A 49 -2.32 2.34 4.29
CA PRO A 49 -1.17 3.22 4.06
C PRO A 49 -0.40 2.79 2.80
N ILE A 50 0.13 3.75 2.07
CA ILE A 50 0.92 3.45 0.87
C ILE A 50 2.29 2.96 1.29
N THR A 51 2.50 1.65 1.23
CA THR A 51 3.78 1.04 1.58
C THR A 51 4.85 1.41 0.57
N ILE A 52 4.54 1.27 -0.71
CA ILE A 52 5.47 1.52 -1.82
C ILE A 52 4.82 2.44 -2.86
N MET A 53 5.55 3.45 -3.27
CA MET A 53 5.18 4.36 -4.34
C MET A 53 6.37 4.61 -5.26
N ASP A 54 6.20 4.48 -6.57
CA ASP A 54 7.25 4.67 -7.57
C ASP A 54 8.00 5.99 -7.41
N ALA A 55 7.28 7.11 -7.29
CA ALA A 55 7.88 8.43 -7.10
C ALA A 55 8.78 8.47 -5.87
N TYR A 56 8.40 7.82 -4.77
CA TYR A 56 9.21 7.82 -3.55
C TYR A 56 10.39 6.87 -3.63
N LEU A 57 10.24 5.71 -4.26
CA LEU A 57 11.32 4.77 -4.51
C LEU A 57 12.49 5.44 -5.26
N PHE A 58 12.17 6.12 -6.34
CA PHE A 58 13.21 6.64 -7.24
C PHE A 58 13.66 8.06 -6.88
N THR A 59 12.82 8.88 -6.25
CA THR A 59 13.15 10.26 -5.90
C THR A 59 13.75 10.38 -4.50
N TYR A 60 13.11 9.80 -3.48
CA TYR A 60 13.52 9.97 -2.08
C TYR A 60 14.42 8.84 -1.59
N MET A 61 14.07 7.60 -1.86
CA MET A 61 14.87 6.44 -1.48
C MET A 61 16.05 6.21 -2.44
N LYS A 62 16.02 6.83 -3.64
CA LYS A 62 17.07 6.75 -4.68
C LYS A 62 17.42 5.31 -5.04
N VAL A 63 16.45 4.43 -5.04
CA VAL A 63 16.62 3.01 -5.37
C VAL A 63 17.00 2.89 -6.84
N LYS A 64 18.07 2.16 -7.11
CA LYS A 64 18.48 1.84 -8.48
C LYS A 64 17.67 0.66 -9.02
N GLU A 65 17.42 0.63 -10.34
CA GLU A 65 16.61 -0.40 -10.98
C GLU A 65 17.08 -1.82 -10.70
N GLU A 66 18.38 -2.06 -10.71
CA GLU A 66 18.96 -3.36 -10.41
C GLU A 66 18.74 -3.82 -8.96
N LYS A 67 18.36 -2.91 -8.05
CA LYS A 67 18.10 -3.20 -6.65
C LYS A 67 16.62 -3.35 -6.31
N ILE A 68 15.72 -3.09 -7.27
CA ILE A 68 14.27 -3.05 -6.99
C ILE A 68 13.74 -4.39 -6.49
N ILE A 69 14.13 -5.49 -7.12
CA ILE A 69 13.67 -6.83 -6.70
C ILE A 69 14.24 -7.21 -5.34
N SER A 70 15.50 -6.84 -5.05
CA SER A 70 16.09 -7.03 -3.72
C SER A 70 15.30 -6.26 -2.65
N LEU A 71 14.90 -5.02 -2.94
CA LEU A 71 14.07 -4.23 -2.03
C LEU A 71 12.72 -4.93 -1.76
N PHE A 72 12.04 -5.44 -2.79
CA PHE A 72 10.79 -6.16 -2.60
C PHE A 72 10.95 -7.45 -1.79
N LYS A 73 12.08 -8.15 -1.95
CA LYS A 73 12.43 -9.28 -1.07
C LYS A 73 12.56 -8.86 0.39
N ASP A 74 13.21 -7.72 0.64
CA ASP A 74 13.38 -7.19 1.99
C ASP A 74 12.04 -6.76 2.61
N ILE A 75 11.17 -6.13 1.83
CA ILE A 75 9.82 -5.74 2.24
C ILE A 75 9.00 -6.98 2.64
N LEU A 76 8.97 -8.01 1.78
CA LEU A 76 8.27 -9.25 2.08
C LEU A 76 8.86 -9.95 3.32
N LYS A 77 10.19 -10.03 3.42
CA LYS A 77 10.87 -10.59 4.59
C LYS A 77 10.53 -9.83 5.87
N TYR A 78 10.44 -8.50 5.81
CA TYR A 78 10.03 -7.70 6.95
C TYR A 78 8.56 -7.94 7.30
N SER A 79 7.67 -7.85 6.31
CA SER A 79 6.23 -8.09 6.47
C SER A 79 5.93 -9.45 7.09
N ARG A 80 6.62 -10.51 6.68
CA ARG A 80 6.45 -11.88 7.22
C ARG A 80 6.84 -12.03 8.70
N LYS A 81 7.60 -11.07 9.25
CA LYS A 81 7.96 -11.06 10.68
C LYS A 81 6.91 -10.41 11.54
N GLU A 82 6.08 -9.56 10.95
CA GLU A 82 4.98 -8.91 11.66
C GLU A 82 3.88 -9.94 11.93
N ASN A 83 3.60 -10.17 13.20
CA ASN A 83 2.58 -11.13 13.62
C ASN A 83 1.20 -10.47 13.59
N THR A 84 0.74 -10.08 12.41
CA THR A 84 -0.58 -9.50 12.18
C THR A 84 -1.44 -10.45 11.37
N GLU A 85 -2.75 -10.34 11.51
CA GLU A 85 -3.69 -11.17 10.75
C GLU A 85 -3.59 -10.95 9.23
N PHE A 86 -3.32 -9.70 8.83
CA PHE A 86 -3.12 -9.32 7.44
C PHE A 86 -1.87 -8.44 7.30
N ASN A 87 -0.88 -8.96 6.63
CA ASN A 87 0.31 -8.23 6.22
C ASN A 87 0.06 -7.56 4.88
N ILE A 88 -0.60 -6.40 4.90
CA ILE A 88 -0.99 -5.68 3.68
C ILE A 88 0.14 -4.78 3.23
N ILE A 89 0.52 -4.91 1.96
CA ILE A 89 1.48 -4.05 1.27
C ILE A 89 0.73 -3.30 0.16
N SER A 90 0.53 -2.00 0.34
CA SER A 90 -0.15 -1.16 -0.64
C SER A 90 0.85 -0.61 -1.65
N LEU A 91 0.69 -1.02 -2.90
CA LEU A 91 1.54 -0.61 -4.00
C LEU A 91 0.85 0.49 -4.84
N LEU A 92 1.50 1.64 -4.97
CA LEU A 92 1.08 2.73 -5.84
C LEU A 92 2.08 2.92 -6.97
N TRP A 93 1.60 2.81 -8.20
CA TRP A 93 2.41 3.04 -9.39
C TRP A 93 1.67 3.91 -10.38
N HIS A 94 2.35 4.90 -10.96
CA HIS A 94 1.76 5.78 -11.94
C HIS A 94 1.85 5.16 -13.34
N ASP A 95 0.78 5.24 -14.10
CA ASP A 95 0.70 4.70 -15.46
C ASP A 95 1.61 5.45 -16.46
N ASN A 96 1.73 6.76 -16.29
CA ASN A 96 2.54 7.62 -17.15
C ASN A 96 4.06 7.39 -17.01
N VAL A 97 4.52 6.70 -15.96
CA VAL A 97 5.95 6.42 -15.74
C VAL A 97 6.40 5.04 -16.20
N LEU A 98 5.51 4.19 -16.72
CA LEU A 98 5.84 2.81 -17.10
C LEU A 98 6.95 2.70 -18.16
N LYS A 99 7.13 3.72 -18.99
CA LYS A 99 8.21 3.79 -20.00
C LYS A 99 9.46 4.52 -19.50
N MET A 100 9.40 5.15 -18.33
CA MET A 100 10.48 5.93 -17.76
C MET A 100 11.42 5.04 -16.94
N LYS A 101 12.64 5.59 -16.67
CA LYS A 101 13.57 4.95 -15.74
C LYS A 101 12.88 4.69 -14.39
N GLY A 102 13.02 3.49 -13.89
CA GLY A 102 12.35 3.04 -12.66
C GLY A 102 10.94 2.56 -12.89
N GLY A 103 10.06 3.34 -13.53
CA GLY A 103 8.67 2.96 -13.81
C GLY A 103 8.54 1.67 -14.61
N ARG A 104 9.44 1.47 -15.57
CA ARG A 104 9.52 0.24 -16.39
C ARG A 104 9.80 -1.04 -15.59
N MET A 105 10.15 -0.93 -14.32
CA MET A 105 10.37 -2.08 -13.44
C MET A 105 9.06 -2.71 -12.94
N TYR A 106 7.92 -2.03 -13.12
CA TYR A 106 6.63 -2.51 -12.63
C TYR A 106 6.27 -3.94 -13.09
N PRO A 107 6.38 -4.29 -14.39
CA PRO A 107 6.12 -5.67 -14.83
C PRO A 107 7.00 -6.71 -14.12
N LYS A 108 8.28 -6.41 -13.92
CA LYS A 108 9.22 -7.31 -13.22
C LYS A 108 8.88 -7.47 -11.74
N ILE A 109 8.36 -6.40 -11.11
CA ILE A 109 7.87 -6.47 -9.73
C ILE A 109 6.66 -7.40 -9.67
N LEU A 110 5.69 -7.25 -10.57
CA LEU A 110 4.51 -8.12 -10.61
C LEU A 110 4.89 -9.58 -10.88
N GLU A 111 5.80 -9.82 -11.83
CA GLU A 111 6.33 -11.16 -12.10
C GLU A 111 6.97 -11.76 -10.85
N PHE A 112 7.84 -11.01 -10.18
CA PHE A 112 8.45 -11.46 -8.92
C PHE A 112 7.40 -11.76 -7.84
N LEU A 113 6.41 -10.88 -7.64
CA LEU A 113 5.36 -11.08 -6.63
C LEU A 113 4.49 -12.30 -6.95
N SER A 114 4.22 -12.57 -8.23
CA SER A 114 3.43 -13.75 -8.65
C SER A 114 4.12 -15.09 -8.41
N THR A 115 5.43 -15.09 -8.19
CA THR A 115 6.19 -16.31 -7.83
C THR A 115 6.21 -16.62 -6.34
N GLN A 116 5.60 -15.78 -5.51
CA GLN A 116 5.57 -15.97 -4.06
C GLN A 116 4.27 -16.68 -3.66
N ASP A 117 4.36 -17.89 -3.12
CA ASP A 117 3.20 -18.73 -2.78
C ASP A 117 2.31 -18.12 -1.69
N ASP A 118 2.87 -17.28 -0.83
CA ASP A 118 2.18 -16.63 0.29
C ASP A 118 1.72 -15.19 -0.02
N VAL A 119 1.83 -14.74 -1.27
CA VAL A 119 1.43 -13.41 -1.71
C VAL A 119 0.20 -13.49 -2.60
N GLN A 120 -0.86 -12.79 -2.20
CA GLN A 120 -2.06 -12.63 -2.99
C GLN A 120 -2.22 -11.18 -3.45
N MET A 121 -2.32 -10.96 -4.76
CA MET A 121 -2.66 -9.67 -5.33
C MET A 121 -4.18 -9.49 -5.30
N CYS A 122 -4.67 -8.41 -4.70
CA CYS A 122 -6.10 -8.15 -4.56
C CYS A 122 -6.43 -6.66 -4.68
N LYS A 123 -7.69 -6.35 -4.88
CA LYS A 123 -8.19 -4.97 -4.88
C LYS A 123 -8.43 -4.50 -3.45
N GLY A 124 -8.25 -3.20 -3.19
CA GLY A 124 -8.54 -2.61 -1.88
C GLY A 124 -9.97 -2.84 -1.40
N ILE A 125 -10.95 -2.83 -2.31
CA ILE A 125 -12.36 -3.09 -1.98
C ILE A 125 -12.57 -4.52 -1.46
N ASP A 126 -11.91 -5.51 -2.02
CA ASP A 126 -12.04 -6.91 -1.61
C ASP A 126 -11.49 -7.10 -0.19
N LEU A 127 -10.31 -6.51 0.08
CA LEU A 127 -9.70 -6.50 1.42
C LEU A 127 -10.57 -5.75 2.44
N ALA A 128 -11.05 -4.56 2.09
CA ALA A 128 -11.90 -3.77 2.97
C ALA A 128 -13.17 -4.55 3.36
N THR A 129 -13.78 -5.23 2.40
CA THR A 129 -14.96 -6.07 2.64
C THR A 129 -14.67 -7.24 3.59
N ILE A 130 -13.49 -7.85 3.50
CA ILE A 130 -13.09 -8.95 4.40
C ILE A 130 -12.88 -8.43 5.82
N ILE A 131 -12.20 -7.28 5.97
CA ILE A 131 -11.89 -6.66 7.26
C ILE A 131 -13.18 -6.19 7.94
N ASP A 132 -14.08 -5.52 7.22
CA ASP A 132 -15.35 -5.03 7.73
C ASP A 132 -16.25 -6.17 8.25
N LYS A 133 -16.38 -7.26 7.48
CA LYS A 133 -17.13 -8.45 7.90
C LYS A 133 -16.56 -9.12 9.16
N LYS A 134 -15.25 -9.03 9.39
CA LYS A 134 -14.64 -9.57 10.61
C LYS A 134 -14.89 -8.67 11.80
N GLY A 135 -14.78 -7.35 11.64
CA GLY A 135 -15.10 -6.37 12.67
C GLY A 135 -16.55 -6.47 13.13
N SER A 136 -17.48 -6.75 12.21
CA SER A 136 -18.90 -6.94 12.51
C SER A 136 -19.23 -8.23 13.28
N LYS A 137 -18.32 -9.20 13.34
CA LYS A 137 -18.49 -10.46 14.11
C LYS A 137 -17.93 -10.39 15.53
N LEU A 138 -17.19 -9.33 15.86
CA LEU A 138 -16.58 -9.13 17.18
C LEU A 138 -17.41 -8.21 18.10
N ASN A 139 -18.53 -7.68 17.63
CA ASN A 139 -19.54 -6.93 18.36
C ASN A 139 -20.80 -7.79 18.56
#